data_295cddb51be4dcaa3d24af54574958ab
#
_entry.id   295cddb51be4dcaa3d24af54574958ab
#
_cell.length_a   1.000
_cell.length_b   1.000
_cell.length_c   1.000
_cell.angle_alpha   90.00
_cell.angle_beta   90.00
_cell.angle_gamma   90.00
#
_symmetry.space_group_name_H-M   'P 1'
#
loop_
_entity.id
_entity.type
_entity.pdbx_description
1 polymer ?
#
loop_
_entity_poly.entity_id
_entity_poly.type
_entity_poly.pdbx_seq_one_letter_code
_entity_poly.pdbx_strand_id
1 'polypeptide(L)'
;MILMVVILFFLFLLVGILYWKRKIFLLSPVDVFVLFFAGVLISTVLYHNFYPRYEKFNFFQFDFIGKNKFNRTFFVYLKMLLLFLLGVFIYSVFNKSYFVLAKQRIKIIDTRNLKLNTNQISKIIVIIALLCVLLVYIDYGSLLFYRAEYIPKDNSIFKIIYQNLFIVLCLLSGAVYRTNRSLALTAFCIAIIVGIGVGSRSATIYLLAFGLSYSVFLNRSRARTFYIFFIPFVIFFFGYNISLRLEANGHGLIPYLKVTLEKPEILFTYTIMNIYYTFIFGFYATSETIHLYKNASIGNLITTLNPLPGRMTNWYSIASKLRINEIAPFTAIGELAKYPVFSVFYYSLLGYYFAAIDYFIKNQIVRKKYLWAVLQFLLLVLYVVHSFEYNLRSSHRFIYYSMALYLLYFILKGLKTKLPRKLSNSNLLTE
;
A
#
# COMPACT_ATOMS: atom_id res chain seq x y z
N MET A 1 -22.84 -18.11 -13.70
CA MET A 1 -21.80 -17.25 -14.28
C MET A 1 -22.34 -15.87 -14.64
N ILE A 2 -23.32 -15.73 -15.51
CA ILE A 2 -23.97 -14.45 -15.86
C ILE A 2 -24.45 -13.70 -14.60
N LEU A 3 -25.11 -14.41 -13.67
CA LEU A 3 -25.55 -13.83 -12.39
C LEU A 3 -24.39 -13.24 -11.56
N MET A 4 -23.22 -13.88 -11.52
CA MET A 4 -22.02 -13.38 -10.84
C MET A 4 -21.51 -12.07 -11.47
N VAL A 5 -21.43 -12.02 -12.80
CA VAL A 5 -21.02 -10.82 -13.53
C VAL A 5 -22.03 -9.68 -13.31
N VAL A 6 -23.32 -9.99 -13.32
CA VAL A 6 -24.40 -9.03 -13.06
C VAL A 6 -24.30 -8.50 -11.60
N ILE A 7 -24.11 -9.35 -10.60
CA ILE A 7 -23.96 -8.93 -9.21
C ILE A 7 -22.72 -8.04 -9.05
N LEU A 8 -21.58 -8.41 -9.64
CA LEU A 8 -20.35 -7.62 -9.60
C LEU A 8 -20.53 -6.28 -10.32
N PHE A 9 -21.19 -6.27 -11.46
CA PHE A 9 -21.48 -5.04 -12.19
C PHE A 9 -22.40 -4.11 -11.38
N PHE A 10 -23.43 -4.64 -10.73
CA PHE A 10 -24.29 -3.86 -9.83
C PHE A 10 -23.54 -3.37 -8.59
N LEU A 11 -22.67 -4.18 -7.98
CA LEU A 11 -21.81 -3.75 -6.86
C LEU A 11 -20.84 -2.65 -7.31
N PHE A 12 -20.23 -2.77 -8.48
CA PHE A 12 -19.36 -1.75 -9.05
C PHE A 12 -20.10 -0.47 -9.39
N LEU A 13 -21.28 -0.58 -10.00
CA LEU A 13 -22.19 0.55 -10.26
C LEU A 13 -22.62 1.21 -8.94
N LEU A 14 -23.02 0.43 -7.94
CA LEU A 14 -23.43 0.94 -6.64
C LEU A 14 -22.25 1.68 -5.95
N VAL A 15 -21.07 1.09 -5.95
CA VAL A 15 -19.86 1.71 -5.42
C VAL A 15 -19.48 2.96 -6.23
N GLY A 16 -19.56 2.89 -7.56
CA GLY A 16 -19.33 4.01 -8.47
C GLY A 16 -20.32 5.15 -8.25
N ILE A 17 -21.62 4.86 -8.10
CA ILE A 17 -22.68 5.83 -7.82
C ILE A 17 -22.49 6.44 -6.41
N LEU A 18 -22.21 5.61 -5.41
CA LEU A 18 -21.93 6.07 -4.05
C LEU A 18 -20.67 6.94 -4.03
N TYR A 19 -19.64 6.55 -4.76
CA TYR A 19 -18.41 7.34 -4.93
C TYR A 19 -18.70 8.66 -5.65
N TRP A 20 -19.45 8.65 -6.75
CA TRP A 20 -19.82 9.84 -7.53
C TRP A 20 -20.69 10.82 -6.75
N LYS A 21 -21.74 10.32 -6.07
CA LYS A 21 -22.66 11.16 -5.26
C LYS A 21 -22.02 11.69 -3.99
N ARG A 22 -21.12 10.93 -3.35
CA ARG A 22 -20.49 11.33 -2.09
C ARG A 22 -19.53 12.50 -2.22
N LYS A 23 -19.10 12.89 -3.42
CA LYS A 23 -18.11 13.97 -3.64
C LYS A 23 -16.86 13.82 -2.74
N ILE A 24 -16.48 12.57 -2.41
CA ILE A 24 -15.48 12.25 -1.39
C ILE A 24 -14.08 12.28 -1.98
N PHE A 25 -13.18 12.63 -1.12
CA PHE A 25 -11.74 12.66 -1.31
C PHE A 25 -11.18 11.23 -1.41
N LEU A 26 -10.22 11.01 -2.30
CA LEU A 26 -9.64 9.70 -2.63
C LEU A 26 -8.83 9.03 -1.49
N LEU A 27 -8.65 9.69 -0.34
CA LEU A 27 -7.92 9.16 0.81
C LEU A 27 -8.82 8.36 1.78
N SER A 28 -9.75 7.56 1.26
CA SER A 28 -10.53 6.64 2.08
C SER A 28 -9.96 5.22 1.97
N PRO A 29 -9.36 4.66 3.01
CA PRO A 29 -8.87 3.29 2.98
C PRO A 29 -10.00 2.27 2.83
N VAL A 30 -11.21 2.58 3.28
CA VAL A 30 -12.42 1.75 3.07
C VAL A 30 -12.74 1.66 1.59
N ASP A 31 -12.77 2.81 0.89
CA ASP A 31 -13.07 2.84 -0.53
C ASP A 31 -11.97 2.10 -1.34
N VAL A 32 -10.69 2.26 -0.96
CA VAL A 32 -9.59 1.53 -1.60
C VAL A 32 -9.74 0.01 -1.43
N PHE A 33 -10.05 -0.47 -0.23
CA PHE A 33 -10.27 -1.90 0.02
C PHE A 33 -11.40 -2.45 -0.87
N VAL A 34 -12.55 -1.80 -0.87
CA VAL A 34 -13.72 -2.23 -1.63
C VAL A 34 -13.46 -2.21 -3.14
N LEU A 35 -12.88 -1.11 -3.65
CA LEU A 35 -12.57 -0.96 -5.08
C LEU A 35 -11.52 -1.96 -5.56
N PHE A 36 -10.47 -2.19 -4.77
CA PHE A 36 -9.42 -3.13 -5.11
C PHE A 36 -9.98 -4.55 -5.23
N PHE A 37 -10.67 -5.06 -4.21
CA PHE A 37 -11.20 -6.42 -4.23
C PHE A 37 -12.38 -6.61 -5.19
N ALA A 38 -13.20 -5.58 -5.43
CA ALA A 38 -14.18 -5.61 -6.51
C ALA A 38 -13.48 -5.69 -7.89
N GLY A 39 -12.42 -4.91 -8.08
CA GLY A 39 -11.56 -4.97 -9.27
C GLY A 39 -10.94 -6.35 -9.47
N VAL A 40 -10.40 -6.96 -8.41
CA VAL A 40 -9.88 -8.34 -8.42
C VAL A 40 -10.94 -9.34 -8.88
N LEU A 41 -12.13 -9.28 -8.30
CA LEU A 41 -13.22 -10.21 -8.65
C LEU A 41 -13.65 -10.05 -10.12
N ILE A 42 -13.81 -8.81 -10.60
CA ILE A 42 -14.18 -8.53 -11.98
C ILE A 42 -13.09 -9.01 -12.94
N SER A 43 -11.85 -8.60 -12.71
CA SER A 43 -10.71 -8.97 -13.56
C SER A 43 -10.52 -10.47 -13.64
N THR A 44 -10.69 -11.18 -12.52
CA THR A 44 -10.53 -12.64 -12.45
C THR A 44 -11.66 -13.36 -13.18
N VAL A 45 -12.91 -12.89 -13.07
CA VAL A 45 -14.04 -13.45 -13.83
C VAL A 45 -13.83 -13.25 -15.32
N LEU A 46 -13.40 -12.06 -15.75
CA LEU A 46 -13.10 -11.77 -17.15
C LEU A 46 -11.95 -12.66 -17.64
N TYR A 47 -10.85 -12.72 -16.90
CA TYR A 47 -9.69 -13.55 -17.25
C TYR A 47 -10.08 -15.04 -17.36
N HIS A 48 -10.80 -15.58 -16.37
CA HIS A 48 -11.21 -16.98 -16.35
C HIS A 48 -12.10 -17.38 -17.51
N ASN A 49 -12.93 -16.47 -18.01
CA ASN A 49 -13.88 -16.77 -19.08
C ASN A 49 -13.38 -16.45 -20.48
N PHE A 50 -12.58 -15.41 -20.65
CA PHE A 50 -12.15 -14.92 -21.96
C PHE A 50 -10.70 -15.24 -22.30
N TYR A 51 -9.85 -15.46 -21.28
CA TYR A 51 -8.42 -15.71 -21.48
C TYR A 51 -7.96 -16.92 -20.67
N PRO A 52 -8.41 -18.14 -21.01
CA PRO A 52 -8.20 -19.31 -20.17
C PRO A 52 -6.73 -19.75 -20.03
N ARG A 53 -5.83 -19.39 -20.96
CA ARG A 53 -4.43 -19.79 -20.93
C ARG A 53 -3.53 -18.74 -21.56
N TYR A 54 -3.01 -17.85 -20.74
CA TYR A 54 -1.94 -16.97 -21.16
C TYR A 54 -0.62 -17.52 -20.63
N GLU A 55 -0.04 -18.48 -21.36
CA GLU A 55 1.18 -19.20 -20.97
C GLU A 55 2.36 -18.28 -20.63
N LYS A 56 2.48 -17.15 -21.35
CA LYS A 56 3.49 -16.12 -21.07
C LYS A 56 3.43 -15.53 -19.67
N PHE A 57 2.30 -15.62 -18.96
CA PHE A 57 2.10 -15.03 -17.63
C PHE A 57 2.00 -16.07 -16.53
N ASN A 58 2.16 -17.34 -16.88
CA ASN A 58 2.15 -18.43 -15.90
C ASN A 58 3.54 -18.64 -15.28
N PHE A 59 4.14 -17.55 -14.74
CA PHE A 59 5.48 -17.60 -14.13
C PHE A 59 5.57 -18.55 -12.94
N PHE A 60 4.45 -18.88 -12.32
CA PHE A 60 4.39 -19.75 -11.16
C PHE A 60 3.76 -21.10 -11.45
N GLN A 61 3.61 -21.44 -12.72
CA GLN A 61 3.05 -22.73 -13.15
C GLN A 61 1.71 -23.07 -12.46
N PHE A 62 0.87 -22.07 -12.21
CA PHE A 62 -0.48 -22.34 -11.77
C PHE A 62 -1.27 -22.88 -12.95
N ASP A 63 -1.70 -24.13 -12.82
CA ASP A 63 -2.67 -24.66 -13.73
C ASP A 63 -3.94 -23.83 -13.73
N PHE A 64 -4.59 -23.77 -14.89
CA PHE A 64 -5.88 -23.12 -14.98
C PHE A 64 -6.87 -23.81 -14.05
N ILE A 65 -7.36 -23.09 -13.05
CA ILE A 65 -8.24 -23.70 -12.03
C ILE A 65 -9.59 -24.09 -12.62
N GLY A 66 -10.04 -25.31 -12.32
CA GLY A 66 -11.37 -25.79 -12.73
C GLY A 66 -12.51 -24.98 -12.09
N LYS A 67 -13.67 -25.00 -12.72
CA LYS A 67 -14.85 -24.21 -12.32
C LYS A 67 -15.23 -24.33 -10.84
N ASN A 68 -15.10 -25.52 -10.24
CA ASN A 68 -15.44 -25.73 -8.82
C ASN A 68 -14.46 -25.02 -7.89
N LYS A 69 -13.16 -25.11 -8.17
CA LYS A 69 -12.13 -24.39 -7.42
C LYS A 69 -12.32 -22.88 -7.56
N PHE A 70 -12.59 -22.41 -8.79
CA PHE A 70 -12.88 -21.00 -9.08
C PHE A 70 -14.06 -20.49 -8.26
N ASN A 71 -15.20 -21.17 -8.31
CA ASN A 71 -16.41 -20.76 -7.59
C ASN A 71 -16.17 -20.70 -6.08
N ARG A 72 -15.49 -21.72 -5.51
CA ARG A 72 -15.16 -21.74 -4.08
C ARG A 72 -14.32 -20.53 -3.69
N THR A 73 -13.28 -20.21 -4.45
CA THR A 73 -12.41 -19.08 -4.19
C THR A 73 -13.16 -17.75 -4.34
N PHE A 74 -14.01 -17.64 -5.38
CA PHE A 74 -14.86 -16.47 -5.59
C PHE A 74 -15.77 -16.19 -4.37
N PHE A 75 -16.41 -17.23 -3.81
CA PHE A 75 -17.23 -17.08 -2.60
C PHE A 75 -16.42 -16.69 -1.37
N VAL A 76 -15.16 -17.14 -1.24
CA VAL A 76 -14.27 -16.70 -0.16
C VAL A 76 -14.03 -15.18 -0.24
N TYR A 77 -13.71 -14.65 -1.42
CA TYR A 77 -13.53 -13.20 -1.62
C TYR A 77 -14.82 -12.42 -1.40
N LEU A 78 -15.95 -12.92 -1.89
CA LEU A 78 -17.25 -12.28 -1.70
C LEU A 78 -17.63 -12.23 -0.19
N LYS A 79 -17.46 -13.35 0.53
CA LYS A 79 -17.67 -13.43 1.97
C LYS A 79 -16.78 -12.43 2.72
N MET A 80 -15.50 -12.37 2.38
CA MET A 80 -14.54 -11.41 2.94
C MET A 80 -15.04 -9.96 2.77
N LEU A 81 -15.46 -9.61 1.55
CA LEU A 81 -15.92 -8.27 1.24
C LEU A 81 -17.20 -7.91 2.01
N LEU A 82 -18.16 -8.84 2.09
CA LEU A 82 -19.41 -8.64 2.85
C LEU A 82 -19.16 -8.48 4.35
N LEU A 83 -18.29 -9.30 4.94
CA LEU A 83 -17.92 -9.20 6.35
C LEU A 83 -17.16 -7.90 6.66
N PHE A 84 -16.27 -7.48 5.77
CA PHE A 84 -15.61 -6.19 5.88
C PHE A 84 -16.63 -5.03 5.87
N LEU A 85 -17.58 -5.04 4.93
CA LEU A 85 -18.64 -4.04 4.85
C LEU A 85 -19.56 -4.07 6.09
N LEU A 86 -19.83 -5.25 6.65
CA LEU A 86 -20.55 -5.39 7.91
C LEU A 86 -19.80 -4.66 9.05
N GLY A 87 -18.50 -4.84 9.16
CA GLY A 87 -17.68 -4.13 10.15
C GLY A 87 -17.72 -2.60 9.98
N VAL A 88 -17.63 -2.12 8.73
CA VAL A 88 -17.80 -0.69 8.42
C VAL A 88 -19.18 -0.19 8.82
N PHE A 89 -20.22 -0.97 8.54
CA PHE A 89 -21.61 -0.64 8.92
C PHE A 89 -21.75 -0.56 10.43
N ILE A 90 -21.27 -1.55 11.18
CA ILE A 90 -21.29 -1.56 12.67
C ILE A 90 -20.62 -0.28 13.19
N TYR A 91 -19.42 0.06 12.73
CA TYR A 91 -18.76 1.30 13.14
C TYR A 91 -19.62 2.53 12.86
N SER A 92 -20.26 2.59 11.72
CA SER A 92 -21.08 3.71 11.28
C SER A 92 -22.35 3.89 12.14
N VAL A 93 -22.93 2.80 12.65
CA VAL A 93 -24.08 2.82 13.57
C VAL A 93 -23.66 3.37 14.92
N PHE A 94 -22.55 2.90 15.48
CA PHE A 94 -22.06 3.39 16.79
C PHE A 94 -21.48 4.81 16.72
N ASN A 95 -20.98 5.25 15.55
CA ASN A 95 -20.41 6.57 15.38
C ASN A 95 -21.19 7.42 14.39
N LYS A 96 -22.28 8.03 14.85
CA LYS A 96 -23.13 8.92 14.03
C LYS A 96 -22.32 10.05 13.36
N SER A 97 -21.23 10.51 13.96
CA SER A 97 -20.34 11.53 13.41
C SER A 97 -19.63 11.06 12.13
N TYR A 98 -19.46 9.75 11.94
CA TYR A 98 -18.87 9.19 10.71
C TYR A 98 -19.69 9.55 9.47
N PHE A 99 -21.02 9.44 9.55
CA PHE A 99 -21.91 9.84 8.46
C PHE A 99 -21.98 11.36 8.25
N VAL A 100 -21.92 12.12 9.34
CA VAL A 100 -21.95 13.59 9.27
C VAL A 100 -20.70 14.11 8.57
N LEU A 101 -19.52 13.60 8.90
CA LEU A 101 -18.27 13.95 8.20
C LEU A 101 -18.26 13.49 6.74
N ALA A 102 -18.88 12.37 6.44
CA ALA A 102 -19.08 11.92 5.06
C ALA A 102 -20.01 12.85 4.27
N LYS A 103 -21.00 13.47 4.94
CA LYS A 103 -21.91 14.46 4.33
C LYS A 103 -21.35 15.87 4.31
N GLN A 104 -20.57 16.27 5.34
CA GLN A 104 -19.91 17.56 5.31
C GLN A 104 -18.99 17.57 4.11
N ARG A 105 -19.31 18.46 3.16
CA ARG A 105 -18.40 18.83 2.09
C ARG A 105 -17.12 19.26 2.80
N ILE A 106 -16.12 18.36 2.85
CA ILE A 106 -14.77 18.80 3.15
C ILE A 106 -14.50 19.79 2.03
N LYS A 107 -14.78 21.10 2.29
CA LYS A 107 -14.36 22.16 1.40
C LYS A 107 -12.88 21.88 1.23
N ILE A 108 -12.49 21.52 0.02
CA ILE A 108 -11.09 21.28 -0.32
C ILE A 108 -10.38 22.45 0.29
N ILE A 109 -9.52 22.14 1.20
CA ILE A 109 -8.74 23.07 1.97
C ILE A 109 -8.16 24.01 0.94
N ASP A 110 -8.47 25.29 1.08
CA ASP A 110 -7.82 26.28 0.28
C ASP A 110 -6.33 26.25 0.67
N THR A 111 -5.58 25.47 -0.09
CA THR A 111 -4.17 25.17 0.17
C THR A 111 -3.31 26.43 0.09
N ARG A 112 -3.88 27.55 -0.41
CA ARG A 112 -3.23 28.86 -0.41
C ARG A 112 -2.96 29.40 1.01
N ASN A 113 -3.72 28.93 2.02
CA ASN A 113 -3.57 29.35 3.42
C ASN A 113 -2.74 28.37 4.27
N LEU A 114 -2.19 27.30 3.70
CA LEU A 114 -1.23 26.45 4.38
C LEU A 114 0.13 27.17 4.42
N LYS A 115 0.35 27.96 5.46
CA LYS A 115 1.71 28.40 5.84
C LYS A 115 2.46 27.18 6.39
N LEU A 116 2.85 26.25 5.51
CA LEU A 116 3.93 25.33 5.83
C LEU A 116 5.16 26.20 6.00
N ASN A 117 5.90 26.01 7.07
CA ASN A 117 7.22 26.64 7.19
C ASN A 117 8.14 25.94 6.17
N THR A 118 8.02 26.37 4.90
CA THR A 118 8.66 25.73 3.75
C THR A 118 10.17 25.72 3.90
N ASN A 119 10.75 26.73 4.54
CA ASN A 119 12.19 26.81 4.78
C ASN A 119 12.67 25.71 5.73
N GLN A 120 11.93 25.44 6.82
CA GLN A 120 12.29 24.34 7.74
C GLN A 120 12.13 22.99 7.08
N ILE A 121 11.02 22.76 6.36
CA ILE A 121 10.80 21.48 5.66
C ILE A 121 11.85 21.29 4.57
N SER A 122 12.23 22.33 3.83
CA SER A 122 13.29 22.25 2.81
C SER A 122 14.64 21.85 3.42
N LYS A 123 15.00 22.40 4.57
CA LYS A 123 16.21 21.98 5.31
C LYS A 123 16.16 20.52 5.72
N ILE A 124 15.00 20.06 6.24
CA ILE A 124 14.80 18.65 6.63
C ILE A 124 14.92 17.73 5.42
N ILE A 125 14.35 18.10 4.25
CA ILE A 125 14.47 17.34 3.00
C ILE A 125 15.94 17.17 2.62
N VAL A 126 16.75 18.23 2.66
CA VAL A 126 18.17 18.17 2.33
C VAL A 126 18.90 17.24 3.29
N ILE A 127 18.68 17.40 4.59
CA ILE A 127 19.33 16.55 5.61
C ILE A 127 18.98 15.07 5.42
N ILE A 128 17.69 14.75 5.22
CA ILE A 128 17.25 13.37 5.01
C ILE A 128 17.82 12.82 3.68
N ALA A 129 17.84 13.60 2.60
CA ALA A 129 18.38 13.17 1.33
C ALA A 129 19.88 12.85 1.44
N LEU A 130 20.68 13.70 2.08
CA LEU A 130 22.10 13.47 2.32
C LEU A 130 22.33 12.23 3.19
N LEU A 131 21.57 12.07 4.27
CA LEU A 131 21.64 10.88 5.12
C LEU A 131 21.29 9.60 4.35
N CYS A 132 20.24 9.62 3.54
CA CYS A 132 19.87 8.47 2.71
C CYS A 132 20.99 8.10 1.72
N VAL A 133 21.56 9.07 1.02
CA VAL A 133 22.67 8.85 0.06
C VAL A 133 23.88 8.26 0.79
N LEU A 134 24.22 8.80 1.96
CA LEU A 134 25.33 8.29 2.78
C LEU A 134 25.10 6.83 3.21
N LEU A 135 23.91 6.51 3.73
CA LEU A 135 23.57 5.15 4.15
C LEU A 135 23.61 4.15 2.98
N VAL A 136 23.12 4.56 1.80
CA VAL A 136 23.18 3.74 0.59
C VAL A 136 24.63 3.54 0.14
N TYR A 137 25.45 4.59 0.21
CA TYR A 137 26.87 4.48 -0.11
C TYR A 137 27.61 3.51 0.80
N ILE A 138 27.33 3.53 2.10
CA ILE A 138 27.88 2.60 3.08
C ILE A 138 27.43 1.15 2.80
N ASP A 139 26.16 0.97 2.41
CA ASP A 139 25.56 -0.36 2.22
C ASP A 139 25.93 -0.98 0.85
N TYR A 140 25.89 -0.20 -0.23
CA TYR A 140 26.08 -0.67 -1.61
C TYR A 140 27.37 -0.16 -2.26
N GLY A 141 27.82 1.07 -1.98
CA GLY A 141 28.96 1.68 -2.65
C GLY A 141 28.86 1.59 -4.18
N SER A 142 29.91 1.07 -4.82
CA SER A 142 29.94 0.84 -6.28
C SER A 142 28.97 -0.23 -6.78
N LEU A 143 28.51 -1.14 -5.89
CA LEU A 143 27.53 -2.17 -6.21
C LEU A 143 26.14 -1.61 -6.57
N LEU A 144 25.88 -0.34 -6.26
CA LEU A 144 24.68 0.36 -6.71
C LEU A 144 24.67 0.51 -8.24
N PHE A 145 25.84 0.66 -8.86
CA PHE A 145 25.98 0.85 -10.31
C PHE A 145 26.03 -0.47 -11.06
N TYR A 146 26.77 -1.44 -10.54
CA TYR A 146 26.89 -2.78 -11.14
C TYR A 146 27.16 -3.85 -10.08
N ARG A 147 26.46 -4.97 -10.18
CA ARG A 147 26.69 -6.20 -9.42
C ARG A 147 26.16 -7.41 -10.17
N ALA A 148 26.80 -8.57 -9.96
CA ALA A 148 26.37 -9.83 -10.57
C ALA A 148 25.14 -10.41 -9.86
N GLU A 149 25.13 -10.35 -8.52
CA GLU A 149 24.05 -10.91 -7.71
C GLU A 149 22.99 -9.87 -7.37
N TYR A 150 21.74 -10.31 -7.29
CA TYR A 150 20.62 -9.43 -6.93
C TYR A 150 20.75 -8.87 -5.51
N ILE A 151 21.11 -9.73 -4.56
CA ILE A 151 21.29 -9.35 -3.15
C ILE A 151 22.76 -9.60 -2.77
N PRO A 152 23.61 -8.58 -2.78
CA PRO A 152 25.05 -8.77 -2.53
C PRO A 152 25.38 -9.00 -1.06
N LYS A 153 24.45 -8.68 -0.15
CA LYS A 153 24.64 -8.83 1.31
C LYS A 153 23.32 -9.18 2.00
N ASP A 154 23.43 -10.02 3.01
CA ASP A 154 22.32 -10.32 3.90
C ASP A 154 21.85 -9.05 4.64
N ASN A 155 20.54 -9.02 4.93
CA ASN A 155 19.76 -7.95 5.56
C ASN A 155 20.57 -6.96 6.42
N SER A 156 21.10 -5.93 5.79
CA SER A 156 21.74 -4.82 6.47
C SER A 156 20.69 -3.98 7.21
N ILE A 157 21.02 -3.59 8.45
CA ILE A 157 20.20 -2.61 9.23
C ILE A 157 20.09 -1.30 8.45
N PHE A 158 21.14 -0.87 7.76
CA PHE A 158 21.15 0.34 6.96
C PHE A 158 20.08 0.30 5.87
N LYS A 159 19.85 -0.86 5.25
CA LYS A 159 18.79 -1.06 4.24
C LYS A 159 17.41 -0.72 4.78
N ILE A 160 17.09 -1.20 5.98
CA ILE A 160 15.79 -0.92 6.61
C ILE A 160 15.65 0.57 6.91
N ILE A 161 16.73 1.20 7.38
CA ILE A 161 16.73 2.62 7.77
C ILE A 161 16.53 3.51 6.54
N TYR A 162 17.38 3.38 5.50
CA TYR A 162 17.25 4.28 4.34
C TYR A 162 15.98 4.03 3.54
N GLN A 163 15.46 2.80 3.45
CA GLN A 163 14.19 2.54 2.77
C GLN A 163 13.03 3.30 3.43
N ASN A 164 12.96 3.30 4.74
CA ASN A 164 11.94 4.07 5.47
C ASN A 164 12.16 5.58 5.36
N LEU A 165 13.43 6.03 5.44
CA LEU A 165 13.75 7.44 5.27
C LEU A 165 13.40 7.96 3.86
N PHE A 166 13.58 7.16 2.80
CA PHE A 166 13.14 7.53 1.45
C PHE A 166 11.61 7.68 1.34
N ILE A 167 10.83 6.87 2.06
CA ILE A 167 9.37 7.07 2.12
C ILE A 167 9.05 8.44 2.73
N VAL A 168 9.69 8.77 3.86
CA VAL A 168 9.51 10.08 4.52
C VAL A 168 9.97 11.21 3.60
N LEU A 169 11.12 11.06 2.94
CA LEU A 169 11.66 12.01 1.98
C LEU A 169 10.66 12.30 0.85
N CYS A 170 10.08 11.24 0.26
CA CYS A 170 9.10 11.37 -0.81
C CYS A 170 7.79 12.01 -0.34
N LEU A 171 7.33 11.71 0.88
CA LEU A 171 6.17 12.38 1.48
C LEU A 171 6.40 13.88 1.66
N LEU A 172 7.55 14.26 2.22
CA LEU A 172 7.91 15.67 2.42
C LEU A 172 8.09 16.41 1.08
N SER A 173 8.75 15.77 0.11
CA SER A 173 8.94 16.30 -1.23
C SER A 173 7.62 16.55 -1.94
N GLY A 174 6.67 15.61 -1.87
CA GLY A 174 5.32 15.80 -2.43
C GLY A 174 4.58 16.97 -1.78
N ALA A 175 4.73 17.16 -0.46
CA ALA A 175 4.11 18.26 0.27
C ALA A 175 4.65 19.63 -0.15
N VAL A 176 5.97 19.74 -0.43
CA VAL A 176 6.67 21.00 -0.76
C VAL A 176 6.71 21.25 -2.28
N TYR A 177 6.30 20.32 -3.11
CA TYR A 177 6.40 20.41 -4.57
C TYR A 177 5.85 21.71 -5.16
N ARG A 178 4.79 22.27 -4.59
CA ARG A 178 4.17 23.52 -5.09
C ARG A 178 4.93 24.79 -4.69
N THR A 179 5.70 24.76 -3.64
CA THR A 179 6.42 25.91 -3.09
C THR A 179 7.90 25.91 -3.47
N ASN A 180 8.52 24.74 -3.55
CA ASN A 180 9.91 24.55 -3.97
C ASN A 180 10.01 23.33 -4.89
N ARG A 181 9.66 23.54 -6.16
CA ARG A 181 9.56 22.46 -7.16
C ARG A 181 10.91 21.79 -7.44
N SER A 182 11.97 22.58 -7.56
CA SER A 182 13.30 22.07 -7.88
C SER A 182 13.78 21.11 -6.79
N LEU A 183 13.80 21.54 -5.54
CA LEU A 183 14.22 20.72 -4.41
C LEU A 183 13.37 19.44 -4.29
N ALA A 184 12.06 19.58 -4.43
CA ALA A 184 11.14 18.44 -4.33
C ALA A 184 11.40 17.39 -5.42
N LEU A 185 11.61 17.84 -6.67
CA LEU A 185 11.95 16.92 -7.77
C LEU A 185 13.32 16.29 -7.60
N THR A 186 14.34 17.07 -7.21
CA THR A 186 15.69 16.52 -7.00
C THR A 186 15.67 15.43 -5.92
N ALA A 187 15.04 15.69 -4.77
CA ALA A 187 14.94 14.71 -3.69
C ALA A 187 14.14 13.47 -4.10
N PHE A 188 13.05 13.64 -4.85
CA PHE A 188 12.26 12.54 -5.40
C PHE A 188 13.06 11.71 -6.42
N CYS A 189 13.76 12.38 -7.35
CA CYS A 189 14.61 11.69 -8.35
C CYS A 189 15.72 10.88 -7.67
N ILE A 190 16.38 11.41 -6.65
CA ILE A 190 17.37 10.67 -5.86
C ILE A 190 16.74 9.39 -5.29
N ALA A 191 15.56 9.47 -4.66
CA ALA A 191 14.88 8.31 -4.09
C ALA A 191 14.54 7.25 -5.16
N ILE A 192 14.04 7.69 -6.34
CA ILE A 192 13.70 6.78 -7.44
C ILE A 192 14.94 6.13 -8.05
N ILE A 193 15.99 6.91 -8.34
CA ILE A 193 17.23 6.39 -8.93
C ILE A 193 17.87 5.35 -8.00
N VAL A 194 17.98 5.67 -6.72
CA VAL A 194 18.49 4.71 -5.74
C VAL A 194 17.60 3.48 -5.63
N GLY A 195 16.28 3.67 -5.58
CA GLY A 195 15.32 2.56 -5.52
C GLY A 195 15.43 1.61 -6.72
N ILE A 196 15.61 2.15 -7.93
CA ILE A 196 15.87 1.37 -9.15
C ILE A 196 17.25 0.68 -9.05
N GLY A 197 18.31 1.39 -8.70
CA GLY A 197 19.66 0.83 -8.61
C GLY A 197 19.78 -0.31 -7.61
N VAL A 198 19.08 -0.21 -6.47
CA VAL A 198 18.94 -1.31 -5.51
C VAL A 198 18.11 -2.47 -6.08
N GLY A 199 17.32 -2.22 -7.13
CA GLY A 199 16.40 -3.20 -7.71
C GLY A 199 15.20 -3.49 -6.80
N SER A 200 14.89 -2.56 -5.89
CA SER A 200 13.84 -2.77 -4.89
C SER A 200 12.47 -2.38 -5.43
N ARG A 201 11.45 -3.22 -5.18
CA ARG A 201 10.04 -2.87 -5.42
C ARG A 201 9.60 -1.66 -4.58
N SER A 202 10.36 -1.31 -3.53
CA SER A 202 10.09 -0.12 -2.71
C SER A 202 10.18 1.20 -3.50
N ALA A 203 10.85 1.25 -4.65
CA ALA A 203 10.79 2.40 -5.54
C ALA A 203 9.36 2.78 -5.93
N THR A 204 8.47 1.81 -6.09
CA THR A 204 7.04 2.05 -6.33
C THR A 204 6.35 2.69 -5.11
N ILE A 205 6.76 2.30 -3.89
CA ILE A 205 6.25 2.92 -2.65
C ILE A 205 6.70 4.38 -2.54
N TYR A 206 7.93 4.70 -2.99
CA TYR A 206 8.43 6.08 -3.05
C TYR A 206 7.59 6.94 -3.99
N LEU A 207 7.26 6.40 -5.18
CA LEU A 207 6.37 7.05 -6.13
C LEU A 207 4.97 7.27 -5.52
N LEU A 208 4.39 6.25 -4.89
CA LEU A 208 3.10 6.35 -4.21
C LEU A 208 3.13 7.41 -3.10
N ALA A 209 4.15 7.40 -2.26
CA ALA A 209 4.30 8.35 -1.16
C ALA A 209 4.36 9.80 -1.67
N PHE A 210 5.16 10.06 -2.71
CA PHE A 210 5.24 11.37 -3.34
C PHE A 210 3.89 11.79 -3.94
N GLY A 211 3.28 10.94 -4.76
CA GLY A 211 2.03 11.26 -5.46
C GLY A 211 0.86 11.45 -4.52
N LEU A 212 0.72 10.62 -3.48
CA LEU A 212 -0.31 10.77 -2.46
C LEU A 212 -0.13 12.08 -1.69
N SER A 213 1.08 12.38 -1.24
CA SER A 213 1.37 13.62 -0.54
C SER A 213 1.10 14.85 -1.42
N TYR A 214 1.56 14.83 -2.68
CA TYR A 214 1.27 15.89 -3.64
C TYR A 214 -0.23 16.09 -3.88
N SER A 215 -0.98 14.98 -4.00
CA SER A 215 -2.42 15.01 -4.30
C SER A 215 -3.25 15.71 -3.22
N VAL A 216 -2.81 15.64 -1.95
CA VAL A 216 -3.46 16.32 -0.82
C VAL A 216 -3.52 17.84 -1.03
N PHE A 217 -2.56 18.39 -1.76
CA PHE A 217 -2.48 19.82 -2.03
C PHE A 217 -3.11 20.21 -3.37
N LEU A 218 -3.73 19.30 -4.10
CA LEU A 218 -4.45 19.57 -5.34
C LEU A 218 -5.91 19.95 -5.09
N ASN A 219 -6.44 20.84 -5.93
CA ASN A 219 -7.87 21.05 -6.00
C ASN A 219 -8.56 19.79 -6.50
N ARG A 220 -9.81 19.57 -6.13
CA ARG A 220 -10.57 18.35 -6.44
C ARG A 220 -10.55 17.96 -7.93
N SER A 221 -10.78 18.91 -8.83
CA SER A 221 -10.74 18.66 -10.28
C SER A 221 -9.35 18.17 -10.69
N ARG A 222 -8.30 18.90 -10.30
CA ARG A 222 -6.90 18.55 -10.60
C ARG A 222 -6.49 17.24 -9.94
N ALA A 223 -6.94 16.94 -8.70
CA ALA A 223 -6.68 15.69 -8.04
C ALA A 223 -7.30 14.51 -8.81
N ARG A 224 -8.54 14.65 -9.30
CA ARG A 224 -9.18 13.62 -10.11
C ARG A 224 -8.42 13.35 -11.40
N THR A 225 -8.04 14.39 -12.14
CA THR A 225 -7.23 14.25 -13.36
C THR A 225 -5.87 13.63 -13.04
N PHE A 226 -5.22 14.08 -11.96
CA PHE A 226 -3.96 13.50 -11.51
C PHE A 226 -4.05 12.00 -11.28
N TYR A 227 -5.06 11.51 -10.56
CA TYR A 227 -5.20 10.08 -10.29
C TYR A 227 -5.52 9.23 -11.52
N ILE A 228 -6.22 9.79 -12.51
CA ILE A 228 -6.49 9.09 -13.78
C ILE A 228 -5.17 8.72 -14.49
N PHE A 229 -4.16 9.58 -14.43
CA PHE A 229 -2.84 9.30 -15.01
C PHE A 229 -1.87 8.64 -14.03
N PHE A 230 -1.97 8.99 -12.76
CA PHE A 230 -1.05 8.53 -11.72
C PHE A 230 -1.19 7.04 -11.41
N ILE A 231 -2.42 6.51 -11.32
CA ILE A 231 -2.64 5.09 -11.01
C ILE A 231 -2.10 4.18 -12.12
N PRO A 232 -2.43 4.39 -13.42
CA PRO A 232 -1.80 3.62 -14.50
C PRO A 232 -0.28 3.75 -14.52
N PHE A 233 0.25 4.94 -14.24
CA PHE A 233 1.69 5.16 -14.18
C PHE A 233 2.36 4.37 -13.05
N VAL A 234 1.73 4.28 -11.87
CA VAL A 234 2.22 3.45 -10.76
C VAL A 234 2.23 1.97 -11.14
N ILE A 235 1.17 1.49 -11.79
CA ILE A 235 1.08 0.10 -12.27
C ILE A 235 2.17 -0.18 -13.31
N PHE A 236 2.36 0.74 -14.26
CA PHE A 236 3.43 0.67 -15.25
C PHE A 236 4.82 0.64 -14.58
N PHE A 237 5.07 1.56 -13.66
CA PHE A 237 6.36 1.68 -12.96
C PHE A 237 6.69 0.45 -12.10
N PHE A 238 5.68 -0.18 -11.52
CA PHE A 238 5.86 -1.44 -10.79
C PHE A 238 6.28 -2.58 -11.74
N GLY A 239 5.61 -2.72 -12.90
CA GLY A 239 5.95 -3.68 -13.93
C GLY A 239 7.37 -3.43 -14.50
N TYR A 240 7.72 -2.17 -14.72
CA TYR A 240 9.05 -1.75 -15.13
C TYR A 240 10.14 -2.23 -14.16
N ASN A 241 9.97 -2.04 -12.86
CA ASN A 241 10.92 -2.51 -11.87
C ASN A 241 11.08 -4.05 -11.86
N ILE A 242 10.04 -4.80 -12.19
CA ILE A 242 10.11 -6.25 -12.32
C ILE A 242 10.89 -6.62 -13.59
N SER A 243 10.61 -5.96 -14.72
CA SER A 243 11.28 -6.23 -15.99
C SER A 243 12.79 -6.04 -15.90
N LEU A 244 13.23 -4.96 -15.26
CA LEU A 244 14.65 -4.68 -15.08
C LEU A 244 15.38 -5.81 -14.33
N ARG A 245 14.71 -6.45 -13.37
CA ARG A 245 15.31 -7.52 -12.57
C ARG A 245 15.39 -8.85 -13.29
N LEU A 246 14.46 -9.11 -14.21
CA LEU A 246 14.37 -10.39 -14.92
C LEU A 246 15.16 -10.42 -16.22
N GLU A 247 15.29 -9.28 -16.90
CA GLU A 247 15.86 -9.20 -18.24
C GLU A 247 17.30 -8.67 -18.28
N ALA A 248 17.77 -8.04 -17.20
CA ALA A 248 19.11 -7.47 -17.18
C ALA A 248 20.18 -8.55 -16.91
N ASN A 249 21.24 -8.50 -17.68
CA ASN A 249 22.47 -9.27 -17.44
C ASN A 249 23.26 -8.63 -16.29
N GLY A 250 22.88 -8.93 -15.05
CA GLY A 250 23.38 -8.30 -13.85
C GLY A 250 22.42 -7.25 -13.28
N HIS A 251 22.78 -6.67 -12.16
CA HIS A 251 21.92 -5.78 -11.37
C HIS A 251 22.63 -4.45 -11.10
N GLY A 252 21.84 -3.41 -10.86
CA GLY A 252 22.33 -2.05 -10.60
C GLY A 252 21.92 -1.07 -11.71
N LEU A 253 22.28 0.18 -11.54
CA LEU A 253 21.84 1.26 -12.44
C LEU A 253 22.26 1.05 -13.89
N ILE A 254 23.54 0.62 -14.13
CA ILE A 254 24.07 0.48 -15.48
C ILE A 254 23.38 -0.64 -16.27
N PRO A 255 23.26 -1.89 -15.76
CA PRO A 255 22.52 -2.95 -16.46
C PRO A 255 21.06 -2.59 -16.72
N TYR A 256 20.41 -1.93 -15.77
CA TYR A 256 19.01 -1.55 -15.89
C TYR A 256 18.77 -0.46 -16.95
N LEU A 257 19.66 0.55 -17.02
CA LEU A 257 19.62 1.55 -18.08
C LEU A 257 19.86 0.91 -19.45
N LYS A 258 20.83 -0.01 -19.55
CA LYS A 258 21.13 -0.73 -20.78
C LYS A 258 19.91 -1.48 -21.31
N VAL A 259 19.26 -2.28 -20.48
CA VAL A 259 18.02 -3.01 -20.86
C VAL A 259 16.92 -2.06 -21.29
N THR A 260 16.73 -0.94 -20.60
CA THR A 260 15.70 0.05 -20.93
C THR A 260 15.92 0.64 -22.32
N LEU A 261 17.18 0.87 -22.71
CA LEU A 261 17.53 1.46 -24.01
C LEU A 261 17.51 0.43 -25.14
N GLU A 262 17.95 -0.80 -24.87
CA GLU A 262 18.10 -1.85 -25.90
C GLU A 262 16.78 -2.57 -26.20
N LYS A 263 15.87 -2.68 -25.22
CA LYS A 263 14.63 -3.47 -25.34
C LYS A 263 13.39 -2.73 -24.81
N PRO A 264 13.01 -1.60 -25.42
CA PRO A 264 11.89 -0.79 -24.93
C PRO A 264 10.53 -1.53 -24.97
N GLU A 265 10.36 -2.53 -25.85
CA GLU A 265 9.15 -3.36 -25.96
C GLU A 265 8.86 -4.18 -24.69
N ILE A 266 9.87 -4.51 -23.92
CA ILE A 266 9.74 -5.24 -22.66
C ILE A 266 8.86 -4.47 -21.64
N LEU A 267 8.92 -3.14 -21.68
CA LEU A 267 8.14 -2.29 -20.80
C LEU A 267 6.64 -2.57 -20.91
N PHE A 268 6.13 -2.75 -22.12
CA PHE A 268 4.69 -3.02 -22.34
C PHE A 268 4.31 -4.45 -21.91
N THR A 269 5.14 -5.44 -22.28
CA THR A 269 4.90 -6.84 -21.92
C THR A 269 4.82 -6.99 -20.40
N TYR A 270 5.75 -6.42 -19.66
CA TYR A 270 5.74 -6.50 -18.20
C TYR A 270 4.69 -5.62 -17.53
N THR A 271 4.20 -4.60 -18.20
CA THR A 271 3.04 -3.83 -17.71
C THR A 271 1.78 -4.69 -17.72
N ILE A 272 1.51 -5.43 -18.79
CA ILE A 272 0.38 -6.37 -18.88
C ILE A 272 0.55 -7.47 -17.83
N MET A 273 1.74 -8.03 -17.71
CA MET A 273 2.09 -9.00 -16.68
C MET A 273 1.84 -8.44 -15.26
N ASN A 274 2.18 -7.18 -15.01
CA ASN A 274 1.93 -6.55 -13.73
C ASN A 274 0.43 -6.38 -13.42
N ILE A 275 -0.39 -6.07 -14.43
CA ILE A 275 -1.84 -6.06 -14.27
C ILE A 275 -2.34 -7.44 -13.85
N TYR A 276 -1.82 -8.50 -14.48
CA TYR A 276 -2.13 -9.88 -14.08
C TYR A 276 -1.73 -10.13 -12.63
N TYR A 277 -0.49 -9.79 -12.22
CA TYR A 277 -0.04 -9.98 -10.85
C TYR A 277 -0.87 -9.15 -9.86
N THR A 278 -1.17 -7.91 -10.19
CA THR A 278 -1.89 -7.00 -9.29
C THR A 278 -3.35 -7.41 -9.05
N PHE A 279 -4.04 -7.99 -10.05
CA PHE A 279 -5.48 -8.22 -9.97
C PHE A 279 -5.92 -9.68 -10.12
N ILE A 280 -5.07 -10.56 -10.64
CA ILE A 280 -5.46 -11.93 -10.98
C ILE A 280 -4.65 -12.97 -10.20
N PHE A 281 -3.33 -12.81 -10.17
CA PHE A 281 -2.40 -13.77 -9.57
C PHE A 281 -2.79 -14.16 -8.14
N GLY A 282 -3.04 -13.20 -7.27
CA GLY A 282 -3.40 -13.45 -5.88
C GLY A 282 -4.69 -14.25 -5.71
N PHE A 283 -5.63 -14.16 -6.68
CA PHE A 283 -6.83 -14.98 -6.67
C PHE A 283 -6.50 -16.45 -6.94
N TYR A 284 -5.67 -16.73 -7.95
CA TYR A 284 -5.21 -18.09 -8.26
C TYR A 284 -4.35 -18.66 -7.12
N ALA A 285 -3.44 -17.86 -6.59
CA ALA A 285 -2.64 -18.21 -5.42
C ALA A 285 -3.51 -18.52 -4.19
N THR A 286 -4.59 -17.77 -3.98
CA THR A 286 -5.58 -18.02 -2.93
C THR A 286 -6.28 -19.35 -3.16
N SER A 287 -6.67 -19.65 -4.41
CA SER A 287 -7.28 -20.94 -4.75
C SER A 287 -6.36 -22.11 -4.39
N GLU A 288 -5.10 -22.04 -4.78
CA GLU A 288 -4.11 -23.08 -4.45
C GLU A 288 -3.85 -23.15 -2.94
N THR A 289 -3.73 -22.00 -2.25
CA THR A 289 -3.59 -21.98 -0.78
C THR A 289 -4.74 -22.71 -0.10
N ILE A 290 -5.98 -22.51 -0.55
CA ILE A 290 -7.16 -23.19 0.01
C ILE A 290 -7.08 -24.71 -0.20
N HIS A 291 -6.51 -25.18 -1.29
CA HIS A 291 -6.41 -26.61 -1.58
C HIS A 291 -5.23 -27.29 -0.92
N LEU A 292 -4.06 -26.65 -0.92
CA LEU A 292 -2.81 -27.23 -0.40
C LEU A 292 -2.75 -27.19 1.14
N TYR A 293 -3.32 -26.18 1.75
CA TYR A 293 -3.27 -26.01 3.20
C TYR A 293 -4.23 -26.95 3.93
N LYS A 294 -3.83 -28.22 4.07
CA LYS A 294 -4.67 -29.25 4.67
C LYS A 294 -4.70 -29.22 6.22
N ASN A 295 -3.59 -28.87 6.86
CA ASN A 295 -3.40 -28.93 8.32
C ASN A 295 -3.40 -27.54 8.96
N ALA A 296 -4.56 -26.90 8.98
CA ALA A 296 -4.73 -25.63 9.69
C ALA A 296 -4.73 -25.85 11.20
N SER A 297 -3.66 -25.47 11.90
CA SER A 297 -3.62 -25.47 13.36
C SER A 297 -3.80 -24.06 13.93
N ILE A 298 -4.50 -23.94 15.05
CA ILE A 298 -4.65 -22.65 15.76
C ILE A 298 -3.29 -22.10 16.19
N GLY A 299 -2.35 -22.99 16.57
CA GLY A 299 -0.98 -22.59 16.90
C GLY A 299 -0.26 -21.87 15.75
N ASN A 300 -0.43 -22.36 14.51
CA ASN A 300 0.12 -21.70 13.32
C ASN A 300 -0.52 -20.32 13.11
N LEU A 301 -1.83 -20.20 13.31
CA LEU A 301 -2.54 -18.92 13.19
C LEU A 301 -2.04 -17.91 14.23
N ILE A 302 -1.89 -18.30 15.48
CA ILE A 302 -1.36 -17.45 16.56
C ILE A 302 0.06 -17.00 16.24
N THR A 303 0.92 -17.92 15.78
CA THR A 303 2.29 -17.57 15.40
C THR A 303 2.34 -16.63 14.19
N THR A 304 1.43 -16.82 13.24
CA THR A 304 1.30 -15.94 12.06
C THR A 304 0.85 -14.53 12.45
N LEU A 305 -0.07 -14.41 13.38
CA LEU A 305 -0.57 -13.11 13.87
C LEU A 305 0.31 -12.48 14.96
N ASN A 306 1.36 -13.15 15.41
CA ASN A 306 2.23 -12.60 16.45
C ASN A 306 3.04 -11.40 15.91
N PRO A 307 2.99 -10.20 16.55
CA PRO A 307 3.73 -9.03 16.11
C PRO A 307 5.24 -9.10 16.32
N LEU A 308 5.73 -9.99 17.19
CA LEU A 308 7.14 -10.11 17.50
C LEU A 308 7.98 -10.50 16.28
N PRO A 309 9.28 -10.21 16.23
CA PRO A 309 10.15 -10.63 15.14
C PRO A 309 10.10 -12.13 14.87
N GLY A 310 10.16 -12.55 13.61
CA GLY A 310 10.02 -13.95 13.21
C GLY A 310 11.07 -14.88 13.85
N ARG A 311 12.25 -14.36 14.15
CA ARG A 311 13.32 -15.09 14.88
C ARG A 311 12.90 -15.48 16.30
N MET A 312 12.07 -14.66 16.97
CA MET A 312 11.61 -14.92 18.34
C MET A 312 10.41 -15.87 18.41
N THR A 313 9.72 -16.09 17.29
CA THR A 313 8.45 -16.83 17.24
C THR A 313 8.53 -18.13 16.46
N ASN A 314 9.72 -18.60 16.13
CA ASN A 314 9.95 -19.77 15.26
C ASN A 314 9.17 -19.71 13.93
N TRP A 315 8.93 -18.48 13.43
CA TRP A 315 8.13 -18.24 12.22
C TRP A 315 8.73 -18.91 10.98
N TYR A 316 10.06 -18.93 10.86
CA TYR A 316 10.71 -19.41 9.64
C TYR A 316 10.47 -20.91 9.39
N SER A 317 10.35 -21.72 10.45
CA SER A 317 10.01 -23.14 10.32
C SER A 317 8.57 -23.36 9.84
N ILE A 318 7.66 -22.41 10.17
CA ILE A 318 6.27 -22.43 9.71
C ILE A 318 6.19 -21.85 8.30
N ALA A 319 6.89 -20.75 8.04
CA ALA A 319 6.88 -20.06 6.74
C ALA A 319 7.35 -20.95 5.59
N SER A 320 8.32 -21.85 5.83
CA SER A 320 8.77 -22.81 4.82
C SER A 320 7.67 -23.79 4.41
N LYS A 321 6.74 -24.10 5.31
CA LYS A 321 5.58 -24.99 5.06
C LYS A 321 4.37 -24.24 4.48
N LEU A 322 4.32 -22.91 4.61
CA LEU A 322 3.24 -22.06 4.11
C LEU A 322 3.61 -21.49 2.73
N ARG A 323 3.93 -22.40 1.79
CA ARG A 323 4.26 -22.08 0.41
C ARG A 323 3.46 -22.94 -0.55
N ILE A 324 3.10 -22.34 -1.69
CA ILE A 324 2.47 -23.03 -2.80
C ILE A 324 3.55 -23.81 -3.59
N ASN A 325 4.67 -23.14 -3.82
CA ASN A 325 5.89 -23.67 -4.42
C ASN A 325 7.11 -22.94 -3.81
N GLU A 326 8.30 -23.18 -4.35
CA GLU A 326 9.55 -22.57 -3.86
C GLU A 326 9.52 -21.03 -3.82
N ILE A 327 8.74 -20.40 -4.70
CA ILE A 327 8.74 -18.95 -4.93
C ILE A 327 7.51 -18.28 -4.29
N ALA A 328 6.33 -18.89 -4.42
CA ALA A 328 5.06 -18.29 -4.02
C ALA A 328 4.64 -18.66 -2.59
N PRO A 329 4.48 -17.68 -1.68
CA PRO A 329 3.91 -17.92 -0.37
C PRO A 329 2.39 -18.16 -0.45
N PHE A 330 1.80 -18.74 0.59
CA PHE A 330 0.36 -18.73 0.77
C PHE A 330 -0.15 -17.30 0.89
N THR A 331 -1.34 -17.03 0.39
CA THR A 331 -1.97 -15.70 0.52
C THR A 331 -2.67 -15.56 1.87
N ALA A 332 -2.69 -14.33 2.42
CA ALA A 332 -3.37 -14.06 3.68
C ALA A 332 -4.86 -14.44 3.64
N ILE A 333 -5.52 -14.19 2.51
CA ILE A 333 -6.94 -14.52 2.31
C ILE A 333 -7.14 -16.03 2.30
N GLY A 334 -6.24 -16.77 1.63
CA GLY A 334 -6.28 -18.24 1.58
C GLY A 334 -6.01 -18.87 2.94
N GLU A 335 -5.04 -18.34 3.71
CA GLU A 335 -4.79 -18.77 5.08
C GLU A 335 -6.01 -18.57 5.98
N LEU A 336 -6.62 -17.37 5.96
CA LEU A 336 -7.80 -17.06 6.77
C LEU A 336 -9.03 -17.88 6.37
N ALA A 337 -9.16 -18.24 5.10
CA ALA A 337 -10.26 -19.09 4.64
C ALA A 337 -10.29 -20.47 5.29
N LYS A 338 -9.16 -20.94 5.84
CA LYS A 338 -9.05 -22.22 6.58
C LYS A 338 -9.63 -22.15 8.00
N TYR A 339 -9.87 -20.94 8.50
CA TYR A 339 -10.41 -20.70 9.84
C TYR A 339 -11.76 -19.98 9.73
N PRO A 340 -12.86 -20.67 9.36
CA PRO A 340 -14.12 -20.02 8.96
C PRO A 340 -14.73 -19.15 10.05
N VAL A 341 -14.69 -19.58 11.31
CA VAL A 341 -15.20 -18.78 12.44
C VAL A 341 -14.31 -17.58 12.70
N PHE A 342 -12.99 -17.80 12.78
CA PHE A 342 -12.04 -16.71 13.00
C PHE A 342 -12.10 -15.69 11.87
N SER A 343 -12.25 -16.11 10.61
CA SER A 343 -12.32 -15.20 9.45
C SER A 343 -13.53 -14.25 9.53
N VAL A 344 -14.65 -14.68 10.10
CA VAL A 344 -15.83 -13.82 10.31
C VAL A 344 -15.50 -12.67 11.25
N PHE A 345 -14.92 -12.98 12.40
CA PHE A 345 -14.50 -11.96 13.37
C PHE A 345 -13.40 -11.07 12.81
N TYR A 346 -12.40 -11.68 12.17
CA TYR A 346 -11.26 -10.97 11.62
C TYR A 346 -11.68 -9.90 10.59
N TYR A 347 -12.45 -10.29 9.56
CA TYR A 347 -12.86 -9.33 8.53
C TYR A 347 -13.87 -8.30 9.03
N SER A 348 -14.73 -8.66 9.97
CA SER A 348 -15.65 -7.68 10.59
C SER A 348 -14.90 -6.68 11.44
N LEU A 349 -13.94 -7.12 12.26
CA LEU A 349 -13.08 -6.24 13.05
C LEU A 349 -12.17 -5.38 12.15
N LEU A 350 -11.68 -5.95 11.05
CA LEU A 350 -10.89 -5.23 10.06
C LEU A 350 -11.70 -4.10 9.43
N GLY A 351 -12.93 -4.37 9.00
CA GLY A 351 -13.83 -3.35 8.46
C GLY A 351 -14.14 -2.24 9.46
N TYR A 352 -14.39 -2.61 10.72
CA TYR A 352 -14.57 -1.67 11.81
C TYR A 352 -13.34 -0.77 12.02
N TYR A 353 -12.14 -1.38 12.06
CA TYR A 353 -10.88 -0.66 12.21
C TYR A 353 -10.61 0.27 11.02
N PHE A 354 -10.81 -0.19 9.77
CA PHE A 354 -10.67 0.64 8.58
C PHE A 354 -11.60 1.87 8.62
N ALA A 355 -12.84 1.69 9.05
CA ALA A 355 -13.79 2.80 9.21
C ALA A 355 -13.35 3.79 10.31
N ALA A 356 -12.78 3.29 11.42
CA ALA A 356 -12.24 4.12 12.48
C ALA A 356 -11.05 4.96 12.01
N ILE A 357 -10.12 4.35 11.26
CA ILE A 357 -8.98 5.06 10.68
C ILE A 357 -9.42 6.00 9.56
N ASP A 358 -10.40 5.63 8.73
CA ASP A 358 -10.99 6.53 7.73
C ASP A 358 -11.57 7.81 8.37
N TYR A 359 -12.28 7.65 9.49
CA TYR A 359 -12.76 8.78 10.29
C TYR A 359 -11.61 9.63 10.85
N PHE A 360 -10.57 8.96 11.37
CA PHE A 360 -9.37 9.64 11.86
C PHE A 360 -8.69 10.44 10.75
N ILE A 361 -8.45 9.85 9.58
CA ILE A 361 -7.84 10.50 8.42
C ILE A 361 -8.62 11.77 8.05
N LYS A 362 -9.95 11.67 7.93
CA LYS A 362 -10.82 12.81 7.63
C LYS A 362 -10.67 13.93 8.66
N ASN A 363 -10.64 13.58 9.95
CA ASN A 363 -10.42 14.55 11.03
C ASN A 363 -9.02 15.19 10.97
N GLN A 364 -7.96 14.43 10.63
CA GLN A 364 -6.62 15.00 10.50
C GLN A 364 -6.52 15.96 9.30
N ILE A 365 -7.19 15.65 8.20
CA ILE A 365 -7.28 16.53 7.04
C ILE A 365 -7.97 17.84 7.41
N VAL A 366 -9.12 17.80 8.10
CA VAL A 366 -9.83 18.99 8.58
C VAL A 366 -8.94 19.82 9.51
N ARG A 367 -8.15 19.17 10.37
CA ARG A 367 -7.20 19.82 11.29
C ARG A 367 -5.87 20.23 10.63
N LYS A 368 -5.73 20.09 9.31
CA LYS A 368 -4.51 20.39 8.54
C LYS A 368 -3.28 19.57 8.97
N LYS A 369 -3.47 18.41 9.59
CA LYS A 369 -2.40 17.49 10.00
C LYS A 369 -2.18 16.39 8.97
N TYR A 370 -1.81 16.77 7.76
CA TYR A 370 -1.81 15.90 6.57
C TYR A 370 -0.84 14.72 6.67
N LEU A 371 0.32 14.91 7.30
CA LEU A 371 1.31 13.84 7.43
C LEU A 371 0.72 12.61 8.12
N TRP A 372 -0.01 12.79 9.23
CA TRP A 372 -0.69 11.70 9.93
C TRP A 372 -1.75 11.03 9.06
N ALA A 373 -2.49 11.81 8.28
CA ALA A 373 -3.51 11.29 7.38
C ALA A 373 -2.90 10.43 6.26
N VAL A 374 -1.84 10.93 5.60
CA VAL A 374 -1.19 10.25 4.48
C VAL A 374 -0.45 8.99 4.94
N LEU A 375 0.25 9.04 6.08
CA LEU A 375 0.92 7.86 6.64
C LEU A 375 -0.07 6.75 6.98
N GLN A 376 -1.18 7.08 7.65
CA GLN A 376 -2.22 6.10 7.98
C GLN A 376 -2.85 5.49 6.72
N PHE A 377 -3.16 6.33 5.74
CA PHE A 377 -3.70 5.87 4.47
C PHE A 377 -2.74 4.93 3.74
N LEU A 378 -1.46 5.31 3.65
CA LEU A 378 -0.43 4.51 2.98
C LEU A 378 -0.28 3.13 3.63
N LEU A 379 -0.24 3.05 4.97
CA LEU A 379 -0.15 1.79 5.68
C LEU A 379 -1.32 0.86 5.39
N LEU A 380 -2.56 1.40 5.34
CA LEU A 380 -3.74 0.58 5.03
C LEU A 380 -3.80 0.17 3.55
N VAL A 381 -3.34 1.01 2.63
CA VAL A 381 -3.19 0.63 1.21
C VAL A 381 -2.17 -0.50 1.05
N LEU A 382 -1.03 -0.41 1.75
CA LEU A 382 -0.02 -1.47 1.75
C LEU A 382 -0.58 -2.78 2.31
N TYR A 383 -1.40 -2.72 3.37
CA TYR A 383 -2.12 -3.89 3.86
C TYR A 383 -2.99 -4.52 2.77
N VAL A 384 -3.79 -3.72 2.05
CA VAL A 384 -4.70 -4.21 1.00
C VAL A 384 -3.94 -4.99 -0.06
N VAL A 385 -2.88 -4.41 -0.62
CA VAL A 385 -2.06 -5.05 -1.66
C VAL A 385 -1.36 -6.30 -1.12
N HIS A 386 -0.72 -6.21 0.06
CA HIS A 386 0.00 -7.34 0.63
C HIS A 386 -0.92 -8.50 1.07
N SER A 387 -2.15 -8.22 1.48
CA SER A 387 -3.10 -9.28 1.85
C SER A 387 -3.52 -10.15 0.66
N PHE A 388 -3.41 -9.62 -0.55
CA PHE A 388 -3.72 -10.30 -1.80
C PHE A 388 -2.57 -11.16 -2.31
N GLU A 389 -1.32 -10.70 -2.17
CA GLU A 389 -0.15 -11.35 -2.77
C GLU A 389 0.72 -12.12 -1.78
N TYR A 390 0.67 -11.78 -0.48
CA TYR A 390 1.58 -12.28 0.54
C TYR A 390 0.86 -12.97 1.69
N ASN A 391 1.63 -13.70 2.50
CA ASN A 391 1.13 -14.40 3.69
C ASN A 391 0.54 -13.44 4.73
N LEU A 392 -0.31 -13.99 5.60
CA LEU A 392 -1.06 -13.25 6.61
C LEU A 392 -0.12 -12.45 7.54
N ARG A 393 1.03 -13.01 7.92
CA ARG A 393 1.99 -12.31 8.78
C ARG A 393 2.55 -11.05 8.12
N SER A 394 2.95 -11.15 6.85
CA SER A 394 3.53 -10.02 6.11
C SER A 394 2.52 -8.90 5.92
N SER A 395 1.28 -9.23 5.61
CA SER A 395 0.21 -8.23 5.43
C SER A 395 -0.22 -7.60 6.75
N HIS A 396 -0.39 -8.43 7.81
CA HIS A 396 -0.94 -7.95 9.09
C HIS A 396 -0.01 -6.99 9.84
N ARG A 397 1.29 -6.98 9.55
CA ARG A 397 2.25 -6.02 10.08
C ARG A 397 1.85 -4.56 9.80
N PHE A 398 1.27 -4.28 8.64
CA PHE A 398 0.81 -2.93 8.31
C PHE A 398 -0.35 -2.48 9.21
N ILE A 399 -1.20 -3.40 9.66
CA ILE A 399 -2.23 -3.11 10.67
C ILE A 399 -1.58 -2.74 11.99
N TYR A 400 -0.56 -3.49 12.45
CA TYR A 400 0.16 -3.17 13.68
C TYR A 400 0.87 -1.82 13.60
N TYR A 401 1.52 -1.51 12.48
CA TYR A 401 2.16 -0.20 12.27
C TYR A 401 1.13 0.93 12.27
N SER A 402 -0.03 0.71 11.65
CA SER A 402 -1.13 1.67 11.66
C SER A 402 -1.69 1.87 13.08
N MET A 403 -1.86 0.80 13.86
CA MET A 403 -2.29 0.88 15.28
C MET A 403 -1.26 1.62 16.13
N ALA A 404 0.01 1.29 16.00
CA ALA A 404 1.10 1.96 16.72
C ALA A 404 1.16 3.46 16.40
N LEU A 405 1.04 3.81 15.11
CA LEU A 405 1.00 5.20 14.67
C LEU A 405 -0.22 5.96 15.21
N TYR A 406 -1.39 5.29 15.26
CA TYR A 406 -2.60 5.84 15.82
C TYR A 406 -2.45 6.12 17.32
N LEU A 407 -1.92 5.16 18.09
CA LEU A 407 -1.63 5.31 19.52
C LEU A 407 -0.60 6.41 19.78
N LEU A 408 0.49 6.44 19.01
CA LEU A 408 1.52 7.48 19.11
C LEU A 408 0.93 8.88 18.94
N TYR A 409 0.02 9.06 18.00
CA TYR A 409 -0.68 10.34 17.83
C TYR A 409 -1.40 10.78 19.10
N PHE A 410 -2.11 9.88 19.80
CA PHE A 410 -2.82 10.22 21.03
C PHE A 410 -1.88 10.51 22.18
N ILE A 411 -0.80 9.75 22.34
CA ILE A 411 0.23 9.99 23.35
C ILE A 411 0.84 11.39 23.15
N LEU A 412 1.26 11.72 21.94
CA LEU A 412 1.84 13.04 21.63
C LEU A 412 0.84 14.17 21.81
N LYS A 413 -0.43 13.92 21.52
CA LYS A 413 -1.49 14.89 21.78
C LYS A 413 -1.69 15.12 23.28
N GLY A 414 -1.73 14.04 24.09
CA GLY A 414 -1.86 14.11 25.54
C GLY A 414 -0.70 14.86 26.21
N LEU A 415 0.53 14.62 25.74
CA LEU A 415 1.73 15.32 26.25
C LEU A 415 1.66 16.84 25.98
N LYS A 416 1.20 17.25 24.80
CA LYS A 416 1.05 18.68 24.47
C LYS A 416 0.02 19.41 25.30
N THR A 417 -1.00 18.72 25.78
CA THR A 417 -2.04 19.32 26.66
C THR A 417 -1.57 19.45 28.11
N LYS A 418 -0.59 18.64 28.54
CA LYS A 418 -0.06 18.66 29.91
C LYS A 418 1.14 19.61 30.11
N LEU A 419 1.80 20.03 29.04
CA LEU A 419 2.83 21.06 29.15
C LEU A 419 2.16 22.40 29.46
N PRO A 420 2.44 23.01 30.65
CA PRO A 420 1.87 24.31 30.96
C PRO A 420 2.27 25.27 29.86
N ARG A 421 1.29 26.03 29.35
CA ARG A 421 1.57 27.21 28.52
C ARG A 421 2.42 28.13 29.40
N LYS A 422 3.75 28.03 29.27
CA LYS A 422 4.65 29.07 29.76
C LYS A 422 4.16 30.36 29.20
N LEU A 423 3.58 31.17 30.08
CA LEU A 423 3.14 32.53 29.94
C LEU A 423 4.11 33.28 28.99
N SER A 424 3.64 33.60 27.79
CA SER A 424 4.21 34.70 27.01
C SER A 424 3.65 36.01 27.58
N ASN A 425 3.81 36.22 28.85
CA ASN A 425 3.65 37.55 29.49
C ASN A 425 5.02 38.22 29.52
N SER A 426 5.48 38.63 28.36
CA SER A 426 6.57 39.62 28.25
C SER A 426 6.09 40.85 27.49
N ASN A 427 4.88 41.35 27.83
CA ASN A 427 4.44 42.67 27.44
C ASN A 427 3.81 43.34 28.65
N LEU A 428 4.64 43.61 29.64
CA LEU A 428 4.38 44.57 30.69
C LEU A 428 5.75 45.00 31.19
N LEU A 429 6.32 45.96 30.55
CA LEU A 429 7.32 46.93 31.07
C LEU A 429 7.77 47.81 29.88
N THR A 430 6.97 48.80 29.52
CA THR A 430 7.44 50.09 29.02
C THR A 430 6.51 51.13 29.61
N GLU A 431 6.92 51.62 30.76
CA GLU A 431 6.72 53.02 31.09
C GLU A 431 7.71 53.85 30.32
#